data_82f7fc937abf26e0614a66a79599fc1c
#
_entry.id   82f7fc937abf26e0614a66a79599fc1c
#
_cell.length_a   1.000
_cell.length_b   1.000
_cell.length_c   1.000
_cell.angle_alpha   90.00
_cell.angle_beta   90.00
_cell.angle_gamma   90.00
#
_symmetry.space_group_name_H-M   'P 1'
#
loop_
_entity.id
_entity.type
_entity.pdbx_description
1 polymer ?
#
loop_
_entity_poly.entity_id
_entity_poly.type
_entity_poly.pdbx_seq_one_letter_code
_entity_poly.pdbx_strand_id
1 'polypeptide(L)'
;MIQNTIERSNVELTKEDFVSDQMVKWCPGCGNHAILAAIENVFPKIGYRKENFCIVSGIGCSSRFPYYVNTYGFHGIHGRATAIASGVKIANPRLSVWIATGDGDAMAIGGNHFIHIVRRNIDVNIILFNNMIYALTKGQYSPTTPMGHVTKTSPYGTIEHPFNTGELVLGAQGTFFARATDNNIKMMTEIMFEAAKHDGTSVIEILQNCVIYNDKIHNIITSKETKDDYQLHLKNGEPMIFGKNKDKGIRLTGTRLEVVQLGVNNITENDILVHDQYQQDPGIHLMLAKMQPPLFPVALGVIRSAMYPTYDDLIEEQINNAKQNSNIRSVDDLLNSGDDVWEIK
;
A
#
# COMPACT_ATOMS: atom_id res chain seq x y z
N MET A 1 14.85 14.95 17.66
CA MET A 1 14.19 14.57 16.38
C MET A 1 14.28 15.79 15.47
N ILE A 2 15.06 15.69 14.40
CA ILE A 2 15.04 16.68 13.33
C ILE A 2 13.77 16.32 12.55
N GLN A 3 12.72 17.12 12.70
CA GLN A 3 11.52 16.91 11.87
C GLN A 3 11.92 17.25 10.41
N ASN A 4 12.08 16.24 9.59
CA ASN A 4 12.15 16.36 8.13
C ASN A 4 10.78 16.79 7.59
N THR A 5 10.38 18.00 7.95
CA THR A 5 9.05 18.52 7.58
C THR A 5 9.01 18.78 6.09
N ILE A 6 8.13 18.09 5.39
CA ILE A 6 7.88 18.35 3.96
C ILE A 6 7.25 19.74 3.82
N GLU A 7 7.82 20.58 2.93
CA GLU A 7 7.32 21.95 2.72
C GLU A 7 5.87 21.93 2.20
N ARG A 8 5.03 22.71 2.86
CA ARG A 8 3.64 22.92 2.43
C ARG A 8 3.57 23.94 1.30
N SER A 9 2.55 23.80 0.47
CA SER A 9 2.25 24.78 -0.56
C SER A 9 1.76 26.09 0.07
N ASN A 10 2.25 27.20 -0.45
CA ASN A 10 1.79 28.56 -0.08
C ASN A 10 0.53 28.98 -0.87
N VAL A 11 0.11 28.18 -1.84
CA VAL A 11 -1.10 28.35 -2.64
C VAL A 11 -2.00 27.16 -2.46
N GLU A 12 -3.31 27.37 -2.57
CA GLU A 12 -4.28 26.29 -2.57
C GLU A 12 -4.16 25.53 -3.89
N LEU A 13 -3.78 24.25 -3.78
CA LEU A 13 -3.69 23.34 -4.92
C LEU A 13 -5.04 22.64 -5.12
N THR A 14 -5.35 22.40 -6.37
CA THR A 14 -6.56 21.71 -6.80
C THR A 14 -6.23 20.38 -7.48
N LYS A 15 -7.23 19.60 -7.78
CA LYS A 15 -7.05 18.35 -8.55
C LYS A 15 -6.37 18.59 -9.89
N GLU A 16 -6.75 19.66 -10.58
CA GLU A 16 -6.26 20.03 -11.90
C GLU A 16 -4.74 20.27 -11.93
N ASP A 17 -4.16 20.73 -10.83
CA ASP A 17 -2.70 20.92 -10.71
C ASP A 17 -1.92 19.60 -10.81
N PHE A 18 -2.57 18.48 -10.48
CA PHE A 18 -1.99 17.15 -10.51
C PHE A 18 -2.36 16.32 -11.74
N VAL A 19 -3.23 16.80 -12.60
CA VAL A 19 -3.56 16.16 -13.88
C VAL A 19 -2.45 16.44 -14.89
N SER A 20 -1.89 15.40 -15.51
CA SER A 20 -0.88 15.56 -16.56
C SER A 20 -1.53 15.85 -17.92
N ASP A 21 -0.74 16.38 -18.85
CA ASP A 21 -1.15 16.60 -20.24
C ASP A 21 -1.12 15.33 -21.09
N GLN A 22 -0.73 14.20 -20.51
CA GLN A 22 -0.56 12.93 -21.21
C GLN A 22 -1.90 12.21 -21.37
N MET A 23 -2.15 11.74 -22.58
CA MET A 23 -3.33 10.88 -22.83
C MET A 23 -3.19 9.55 -22.10
N VAL A 24 -4.16 9.24 -21.23
CA VAL A 24 -4.23 7.97 -20.51
C VAL A 24 -4.46 6.82 -21.50
N LYS A 25 -3.60 5.78 -21.46
CA LYS A 25 -3.60 4.63 -22.39
C LYS A 25 -4.17 3.35 -21.79
N TRP A 26 -4.79 3.42 -20.61
CA TRP A 26 -5.48 2.25 -20.05
C TRP A 26 -6.76 1.94 -20.81
N CYS A 27 -7.20 0.69 -20.72
CA CYS A 27 -8.42 0.23 -21.34
C CYS A 27 -9.64 1.00 -20.82
N PRO A 28 -10.65 1.30 -21.64
CA PRO A 28 -11.91 1.85 -21.15
C PRO A 28 -12.55 0.94 -20.11
N GLY A 29 -12.96 1.50 -18.99
CA GLY A 29 -13.56 0.77 -17.85
C GLY A 29 -12.55 0.08 -16.92
N CYS A 30 -11.24 0.20 -17.17
CA CYS A 30 -10.20 -0.32 -16.26
C CYS A 30 -10.22 0.43 -14.92
N GLY A 31 -10.13 -0.30 -13.81
CA GLY A 31 -10.12 0.26 -12.45
C GLY A 31 -8.97 1.25 -12.18
N ASN A 32 -7.89 1.19 -12.96
CA ASN A 32 -6.79 2.13 -12.86
C ASN A 32 -7.22 3.60 -13.01
N HIS A 33 -8.26 3.89 -13.79
CA HIS A 33 -8.80 5.25 -13.95
C HIS A 33 -9.36 5.80 -12.63
N ALA A 34 -10.04 4.95 -11.85
CA ALA A 34 -10.58 5.36 -10.55
C ALA A 34 -9.48 5.59 -9.52
N ILE A 35 -8.40 4.77 -9.56
CA ILE A 35 -7.24 4.93 -8.69
C ILE A 35 -6.50 6.24 -9.02
N LEU A 36 -6.34 6.57 -10.31
CA LEU A 36 -5.77 7.84 -10.74
C LEU A 36 -6.61 9.02 -10.22
N ALA A 37 -7.93 8.96 -10.38
CA ALA A 37 -8.81 10.00 -9.86
C ALA A 37 -8.71 10.14 -8.33
N ALA A 38 -8.50 9.03 -7.58
CA ALA A 38 -8.33 9.08 -6.13
C ALA A 38 -7.04 9.79 -5.72
N ILE A 39 -5.91 9.51 -6.38
CA ILE A 39 -4.62 10.15 -6.07
C ILE A 39 -4.63 11.64 -6.42
N GLU A 40 -5.23 12.01 -7.57
CA GLU A 40 -5.42 13.40 -7.97
C GLU A 40 -6.28 14.19 -6.97
N ASN A 41 -7.24 13.52 -6.31
CA ASN A 41 -8.06 14.11 -5.26
C ASN A 41 -7.35 14.20 -3.90
N VAL A 42 -6.37 13.34 -3.65
CA VAL A 42 -5.69 13.28 -2.34
C VAL A 42 -4.53 14.25 -2.24
N PHE A 43 -3.73 14.43 -3.30
CA PHE A 43 -2.54 15.27 -3.26
C PHE A 43 -2.82 16.73 -2.86
N PRO A 44 -3.85 17.41 -3.38
CA PRO A 44 -4.22 18.74 -2.91
C PRO A 44 -4.54 18.77 -1.40
N LYS A 45 -5.21 17.74 -0.89
CA LYS A 45 -5.60 17.64 0.53
C LYS A 45 -4.41 17.45 1.46
N ILE A 46 -3.35 16.76 0.99
CA ILE A 46 -2.10 16.62 1.74
C ILE A 46 -1.44 17.99 1.90
N GLY A 47 -1.54 18.85 0.89
CA GLY A 47 -1.14 20.24 0.94
C GLY A 47 0.37 20.49 0.88
N TYR A 48 1.16 19.52 0.39
CA TYR A 48 2.58 19.75 0.10
C TYR A 48 2.75 20.46 -1.24
N ARG A 49 3.91 21.12 -1.43
CA ARG A 49 4.28 21.67 -2.73
C ARG A 49 4.37 20.54 -3.75
N LYS A 50 3.93 20.82 -4.99
CA LYS A 50 3.83 19.81 -6.05
C LYS A 50 5.15 19.10 -6.35
N GLU A 51 6.26 19.86 -6.32
CA GLU A 51 7.62 19.35 -6.50
C GLU A 51 8.13 18.46 -5.37
N ASN A 52 7.42 18.38 -4.25
CA ASN A 52 7.78 17.49 -3.14
C ASN A 52 7.10 16.12 -3.25
N PHE A 53 6.24 15.90 -4.25
CA PHE A 53 5.72 14.58 -4.56
C PHE A 53 6.60 13.88 -5.59
N CYS A 54 6.87 12.60 -5.35
CA CYS A 54 7.60 11.74 -6.26
C CYS A 54 6.90 10.40 -6.40
N ILE A 55 6.51 10.02 -7.62
CA ILE A 55 5.87 8.73 -7.91
C ILE A 55 6.87 7.79 -8.57
N VAL A 56 7.12 6.65 -7.93
CA VAL A 56 8.01 5.60 -8.43
C VAL A 56 7.19 4.40 -8.88
N SER A 57 7.48 3.83 -10.04
CA SER A 57 6.80 2.64 -10.52
C SER A 57 7.77 1.59 -11.08
N GLY A 58 7.30 0.33 -11.09
CA GLY A 58 7.97 -0.78 -11.77
C GLY A 58 7.45 -1.00 -13.18
N ILE A 59 6.99 -2.20 -13.50
CA ILE A 59 6.46 -2.57 -14.82
C ILE A 59 5.05 -3.18 -14.69
N GLY A 60 4.18 -2.81 -15.60
CA GLY A 60 2.80 -3.26 -15.70
C GLY A 60 1.86 -2.12 -16.08
N CYS A 61 0.56 -2.40 -16.14
CA CYS A 61 -0.43 -1.36 -16.47
C CYS A 61 -0.45 -0.25 -15.42
N SER A 62 -0.37 -0.60 -14.12
CA SER A 62 -0.27 0.34 -13.01
C SER A 62 0.97 1.24 -13.11
N SER A 63 2.06 0.71 -13.65
CA SER A 63 3.37 1.39 -13.69
C SER A 63 3.45 2.57 -14.66
N ARG A 64 2.38 2.80 -15.44
CA ARG A 64 2.23 4.02 -16.23
C ARG A 64 1.83 5.25 -15.40
N PHE A 65 1.57 5.07 -14.11
CA PHE A 65 1.10 6.10 -13.20
C PHE A 65 1.97 7.39 -13.21
N PRO A 66 3.32 7.32 -13.21
CA PRO A 66 4.16 8.52 -13.25
C PRO A 66 3.96 9.41 -14.48
N TYR A 67 3.43 8.87 -15.58
CA TYR A 67 3.12 9.68 -16.77
C TYR A 67 1.82 10.45 -16.66
N TYR A 68 0.90 10.01 -15.78
CA TYR A 68 -0.47 10.51 -15.73
C TYR A 68 -0.72 11.44 -14.55
N VAL A 69 0.24 11.54 -13.63
CA VAL A 69 0.20 12.49 -12.52
C VAL A 69 1.26 13.56 -12.73
N ASN A 70 0.88 14.84 -12.60
CA ASN A 70 1.76 15.96 -12.82
C ASN A 70 2.65 16.24 -11.58
N THR A 71 3.59 15.33 -11.32
CA THR A 71 4.60 15.37 -10.25
C THR A 71 5.94 14.89 -10.80
N TYR A 72 7.00 14.92 -10.01
CA TYR A 72 8.20 14.15 -10.34
C TYR A 72 7.92 12.66 -10.24
N GLY A 73 8.62 11.85 -11.04
CA GLY A 73 8.46 10.41 -11.01
C GLY A 73 9.53 9.63 -11.75
N PHE A 74 9.57 8.33 -11.44
CA PHE A 74 10.46 7.36 -12.08
C PHE A 74 9.63 6.17 -12.57
N HIS A 75 9.73 5.83 -13.84
CA HIS A 75 9.27 4.56 -14.38
C HIS A 75 10.49 3.63 -14.46
N GLY A 76 10.60 2.72 -13.50
CA GLY A 76 11.80 1.89 -13.32
C GLY A 76 11.73 0.53 -14.02
N ILE A 77 12.41 -0.45 -13.43
CA ILE A 77 12.51 -1.83 -13.92
C ILE A 77 11.53 -2.72 -13.14
N HIS A 78 11.10 -3.83 -13.76
CA HIS A 78 10.18 -4.79 -13.17
C HIS A 78 10.62 -5.27 -11.78
N GLY A 79 9.72 -5.09 -10.79
CA GLY A 79 9.96 -5.47 -9.41
C GLY A 79 11.00 -4.63 -8.66
N ARG A 80 11.35 -3.43 -9.15
CA ARG A 80 12.37 -2.58 -8.52
C ARG A 80 11.85 -1.24 -8.02
N ALA A 81 10.55 -0.99 -8.15
CA ALA A 81 9.94 0.26 -7.69
C ALA A 81 10.25 0.54 -6.21
N THR A 82 10.10 -0.46 -5.35
CA THR A 82 10.35 -0.34 -3.91
C THR A 82 11.82 -0.08 -3.58
N ALA A 83 12.76 -0.69 -4.32
CA ALA A 83 14.19 -0.44 -4.15
C ALA A 83 14.58 0.99 -4.58
N ILE A 84 14.07 1.44 -5.74
CA ILE A 84 14.30 2.80 -6.24
C ILE A 84 13.71 3.83 -5.28
N ALA A 85 12.46 3.63 -4.85
CA ALA A 85 11.77 4.51 -3.90
C ALA A 85 12.49 4.63 -2.56
N SER A 86 13.04 3.52 -2.04
CA SER A 86 13.88 3.53 -0.84
C SER A 86 15.09 4.45 -1.02
N GLY A 87 15.77 4.37 -2.16
CA GLY A 87 16.89 5.25 -2.49
C GLY A 87 16.48 6.73 -2.61
N VAL A 88 15.35 7.00 -3.24
CA VAL A 88 14.80 8.36 -3.37
C VAL A 88 14.49 8.97 -2.00
N LYS A 89 13.82 8.22 -1.11
CA LYS A 89 13.46 8.70 0.23
C LYS A 89 14.69 8.94 1.10
N ILE A 90 15.66 8.01 1.10
CA ILE A 90 16.90 8.17 1.89
C ILE A 90 17.77 9.33 1.36
N ALA A 91 17.81 9.53 0.03
CA ALA A 91 18.57 10.62 -0.56
C ALA A 91 17.93 12.00 -0.29
N ASN A 92 16.61 12.07 -0.20
CA ASN A 92 15.87 13.27 0.16
C ASN A 92 14.65 12.97 1.04
N PRO A 93 14.83 12.92 2.37
CA PRO A 93 13.76 12.61 3.32
C PRO A 93 12.57 13.59 3.27
N ARG A 94 12.75 14.78 2.68
CA ARG A 94 11.69 15.80 2.52
C ARG A 94 10.76 15.57 1.34
N LEU A 95 10.82 14.41 0.68
CA LEU A 95 9.88 14.03 -0.37
C LEU A 95 8.76 13.15 0.16
N SER A 96 7.54 13.41 -0.31
CA SER A 96 6.42 12.48 -0.22
C SER A 96 6.53 11.47 -1.36
N VAL A 97 7.03 10.27 -1.04
CA VAL A 97 7.34 9.25 -2.05
C VAL A 97 6.18 8.26 -2.13
N TRP A 98 5.64 8.09 -3.34
CA TRP A 98 4.55 7.18 -3.65
C TRP A 98 5.01 6.12 -4.64
N ILE A 99 4.59 4.88 -4.43
CA ILE A 99 4.92 3.75 -5.29
C ILE A 99 3.64 3.24 -5.95
N ALA A 100 3.61 3.19 -7.28
CA ALA A 100 2.55 2.56 -8.05
C ALA A 100 3.06 1.22 -8.61
N THR A 101 2.52 0.11 -8.10
CA THR A 101 2.97 -1.23 -8.47
C THR A 101 1.80 -2.20 -8.57
N GLY A 102 1.87 -3.18 -9.47
CA GLY A 102 0.91 -4.27 -9.54
C GLY A 102 1.29 -5.43 -8.63
N ASP A 103 0.34 -6.31 -8.35
CA ASP A 103 0.53 -7.53 -7.57
C ASP A 103 1.68 -8.39 -8.12
N GLY A 104 1.71 -8.60 -9.44
CA GLY A 104 2.80 -9.35 -10.08
C GLY A 104 4.14 -8.63 -10.07
N ASP A 105 4.15 -7.30 -10.17
CA ASP A 105 5.38 -6.51 -10.11
C ASP A 105 5.97 -6.50 -8.70
N ALA A 106 5.13 -6.31 -7.68
CA ALA A 106 5.56 -6.21 -6.29
C ALA A 106 5.91 -7.56 -5.67
N MET A 107 5.09 -8.61 -5.89
CA MET A 107 5.15 -9.85 -5.10
C MET A 107 5.74 -11.04 -5.84
N ALA A 108 5.97 -10.96 -7.18
CA ALA A 108 6.77 -11.95 -7.90
C ALA A 108 8.26 -11.56 -7.87
N ILE A 109 8.79 -11.03 -8.98
CA ILE A 109 10.21 -10.64 -9.07
C ILE A 109 10.59 -9.54 -8.05
N GLY A 110 9.63 -8.72 -7.63
CA GLY A 110 9.82 -7.66 -6.63
C GLY A 110 9.74 -8.12 -5.17
N GLY A 111 9.33 -9.38 -4.92
CA GLY A 111 8.98 -9.86 -3.58
C GLY A 111 10.03 -9.59 -2.50
N ASN A 112 11.30 -9.84 -2.82
CA ASN A 112 12.40 -9.54 -1.89
C ASN A 112 12.47 -8.03 -1.52
N HIS A 113 12.37 -7.15 -2.50
CA HIS A 113 12.43 -5.71 -2.25
C HIS A 113 11.18 -5.19 -1.54
N PHE A 114 10.01 -5.76 -1.87
CA PHE A 114 8.75 -5.44 -1.21
C PHE A 114 8.79 -5.81 0.29
N ILE A 115 9.23 -7.04 0.63
CA ILE A 115 9.39 -7.46 2.02
C ILE A 115 10.36 -6.55 2.76
N HIS A 116 11.49 -6.19 2.13
CA HIS A 116 12.52 -5.40 2.79
C HIS A 116 12.15 -3.93 2.99
N ILE A 117 11.39 -3.29 2.09
CA ILE A 117 10.93 -1.91 2.31
C ILE A 117 9.92 -1.88 3.48
N VAL A 118 8.99 -2.84 3.53
CA VAL A 118 8.02 -2.99 4.62
C VAL A 118 8.72 -3.23 5.96
N ARG A 119 9.63 -4.21 6.01
CA ARG A 119 10.37 -4.56 7.24
C ARG A 119 11.25 -3.41 7.75
N ARG A 120 11.79 -2.60 6.86
CA ARG A 120 12.60 -1.43 7.24
C ARG A 120 11.75 -0.25 7.70
N ASN A 121 10.47 -0.28 7.42
CA ASN A 121 9.57 0.82 7.72
C ASN A 121 10.04 2.17 7.14
N ILE A 122 10.47 2.17 5.86
CA ILE A 122 10.87 3.39 5.16
C ILE A 122 9.61 4.23 4.93
N ASP A 123 9.68 5.54 5.17
CA ASP A 123 8.52 6.45 5.03
C ASP A 123 8.13 6.66 3.57
N VAL A 124 7.32 5.75 3.04
CA VAL A 124 6.77 5.75 1.67
C VAL A 124 5.35 5.19 1.63
N ASN A 125 4.59 5.59 0.61
CA ASN A 125 3.24 5.10 0.38
C ASN A 125 3.19 4.17 -0.84
N ILE A 126 2.77 2.93 -0.67
CA ILE A 126 2.68 1.92 -1.72
C ILE A 126 1.22 1.71 -2.10
N ILE A 127 0.86 2.06 -3.33
CA ILE A 127 -0.42 1.71 -3.95
C ILE A 127 -0.20 0.41 -4.73
N LEU A 128 -0.77 -0.68 -4.22
CA LEU A 128 -0.68 -2.00 -4.81
C LEU A 128 -1.98 -2.30 -5.56
N PHE A 129 -1.90 -2.34 -6.89
CA PHE A 129 -3.00 -2.63 -7.81
C PHE A 129 -3.15 -4.14 -7.91
N ASN A 130 -4.12 -4.72 -7.22
CA ASN A 130 -4.33 -6.16 -7.19
C ASN A 130 -5.48 -6.57 -8.11
N ASN A 131 -5.14 -6.92 -9.36
CA ASN A 131 -6.08 -7.44 -10.34
C ASN A 131 -5.95 -8.97 -10.58
N MET A 132 -5.08 -9.62 -9.81
CA MET A 132 -4.85 -11.06 -9.84
C MET A 132 -4.48 -11.61 -11.23
N ILE A 133 -3.77 -10.79 -12.06
CA ILE A 133 -3.35 -11.19 -13.40
C ILE A 133 -2.22 -10.30 -13.93
N TYR A 134 -1.29 -10.84 -14.69
CA TYR A 134 -0.37 -10.05 -15.52
C TYR A 134 -1.10 -9.53 -16.77
N ALA A 135 -1.71 -8.36 -16.68
CA ALA A 135 -2.54 -7.81 -17.75
C ALA A 135 -1.72 -7.26 -18.93
N LEU A 136 -0.62 -6.54 -18.66
CA LEU A 136 0.21 -5.93 -19.71
C LEU A 136 0.77 -6.95 -20.69
N THR A 137 1.13 -8.13 -20.23
CA THR A 137 1.67 -9.24 -21.01
C THR A 137 0.59 -10.20 -21.54
N LYS A 138 -0.68 -9.79 -21.47
CA LYS A 138 -1.85 -10.44 -22.05
C LYS A 138 -2.41 -11.66 -21.30
N GLY A 139 -2.32 -11.67 -19.97
CA GLY A 139 -3.15 -12.52 -19.11
C GLY A 139 -2.47 -13.79 -18.58
N GLN A 140 -1.21 -13.72 -18.18
CA GLN A 140 -0.59 -14.77 -17.37
C GLN A 140 -1.06 -14.65 -15.91
N TYR A 141 -1.10 -15.77 -15.18
CA TYR A 141 -1.41 -15.73 -13.77
C TYR A 141 -0.32 -14.99 -12.97
N SER A 142 -0.74 -14.25 -11.96
CA SER A 142 0.10 -13.50 -11.02
C SER A 142 0.20 -14.23 -9.68
N PRO A 143 1.05 -13.82 -8.75
CA PRO A 143 1.17 -14.45 -7.43
C PRO A 143 -0.11 -14.44 -6.60
N THR A 144 -1.07 -13.58 -6.91
CA THR A 144 -2.36 -13.48 -6.19
C THR A 144 -3.51 -14.18 -6.93
N THR A 145 -3.26 -14.72 -8.11
CA THR A 145 -4.29 -15.43 -8.89
C THR A 145 -4.79 -16.66 -8.13
N PRO A 146 -6.12 -16.84 -7.95
CA PRO A 146 -6.66 -17.97 -7.25
C PRO A 146 -6.24 -19.33 -7.84
N MET A 147 -6.04 -20.32 -6.98
CA MET A 147 -5.77 -21.69 -7.42
C MET A 147 -6.89 -22.21 -8.34
N GLY A 148 -6.53 -22.90 -9.38
CA GLY A 148 -7.45 -23.43 -10.40
C GLY A 148 -7.89 -22.43 -11.46
N HIS A 149 -7.47 -21.16 -11.37
CA HIS A 149 -7.82 -20.14 -12.37
C HIS A 149 -7.19 -20.46 -13.74
N VAL A 150 -8.02 -20.51 -14.77
CA VAL A 150 -7.59 -20.86 -16.13
C VAL A 150 -7.16 -19.60 -16.89
N THR A 151 -5.98 -19.66 -17.49
CA THR A 151 -5.47 -18.60 -18.37
C THR A 151 -4.98 -19.22 -19.69
N LYS A 152 -4.65 -18.39 -20.68
CA LYS A 152 -4.10 -18.89 -21.95
C LYS A 152 -2.78 -19.65 -21.79
N THR A 153 -1.99 -19.30 -20.80
CA THR A 153 -0.71 -19.95 -20.50
C THR A 153 -0.81 -21.03 -19.43
N SER A 154 -1.96 -21.14 -18.77
CA SER A 154 -2.28 -22.17 -17.76
C SER A 154 -3.63 -22.78 -18.08
N PRO A 155 -3.74 -23.57 -19.19
CA PRO A 155 -5.03 -24.06 -19.69
C PRO A 155 -5.70 -25.10 -18.77
N TYR A 156 -4.97 -25.70 -17.84
CA TYR A 156 -5.48 -26.63 -16.84
C TYR A 156 -5.70 -25.98 -15.45
N GLY A 157 -5.56 -24.65 -15.37
CA GLY A 157 -5.64 -23.89 -14.13
C GLY A 157 -4.31 -23.78 -13.40
N THR A 158 -4.23 -22.79 -12.50
CA THR A 158 -3.07 -22.57 -11.63
C THR A 158 -3.05 -23.60 -10.51
N ILE A 159 -1.86 -24.04 -10.09
CA ILE A 159 -1.64 -25.02 -9.01
C ILE A 159 -0.94 -24.42 -7.80
N GLU A 160 -0.61 -23.14 -7.83
CA GLU A 160 0.09 -22.43 -6.78
C GLU A 160 -0.90 -21.86 -5.78
N HIS A 161 -0.50 -21.83 -4.49
CA HIS A 161 -1.24 -21.10 -3.48
C HIS A 161 -1.04 -19.59 -3.66
N PRO A 162 -2.12 -18.81 -3.79
CA PRO A 162 -1.98 -17.37 -3.99
C PRO A 162 -1.46 -16.68 -2.72
N PHE A 163 -0.65 -15.65 -2.91
CA PHE A 163 -0.34 -14.73 -1.83
C PHE A 163 -1.57 -13.93 -1.41
N ASN A 164 -1.73 -13.77 -0.10
CA ASN A 164 -2.56 -12.73 0.47
C ASN A 164 -1.67 -11.53 0.79
N THR A 165 -1.93 -10.38 0.19
CA THR A 165 -1.09 -9.19 0.36
C THR A 165 -0.98 -8.76 1.82
N GLY A 166 -2.10 -8.78 2.55
CA GLY A 166 -2.10 -8.37 3.96
C GLY A 166 -1.31 -9.32 4.86
N GLU A 167 -1.39 -10.64 4.62
CA GLU A 167 -0.55 -11.60 5.36
C GLU A 167 0.94 -11.36 5.12
N LEU A 168 1.32 -11.08 3.87
CA LEU A 168 2.71 -10.80 3.52
C LEU A 168 3.21 -9.51 4.17
N VAL A 169 2.41 -8.44 4.11
CA VAL A 169 2.73 -7.14 4.72
C VAL A 169 2.85 -7.27 6.24
N LEU A 170 1.87 -7.87 6.90
CA LEU A 170 1.87 -8.02 8.36
C LEU A 170 2.92 -9.03 8.84
N GLY A 171 3.17 -10.10 8.06
CA GLY A 171 4.27 -11.03 8.32
C GLY A 171 5.66 -10.41 8.16
N ALA A 172 5.79 -9.38 7.31
CA ALA A 172 7.00 -8.55 7.20
C ALA A 172 7.05 -7.41 8.24
N GLN A 173 6.18 -7.43 9.26
CA GLN A 173 6.06 -6.43 10.32
C GLN A 173 5.60 -5.04 9.83
N GLY A 174 4.77 -5.00 8.79
CA GLY A 174 4.21 -3.77 8.26
C GLY A 174 3.44 -2.97 9.31
N THR A 175 3.70 -1.67 9.36
CA THR A 175 3.12 -0.74 10.33
C THR A 175 1.79 -0.17 9.87
N PHE A 176 1.58 -0.08 8.55
CA PHE A 176 0.31 0.33 7.95
C PHE A 176 -0.11 -0.63 6.85
N PHE A 177 -1.35 -1.09 6.94
CA PHE A 177 -2.00 -1.83 5.88
C PHE A 177 -3.47 -1.44 5.75
N ALA A 178 -3.89 -1.13 4.53
CA ALA A 178 -5.27 -0.80 4.21
C ALA A 178 -5.71 -1.50 2.92
N ARG A 179 -7.02 -1.70 2.76
CA ARG A 179 -7.61 -2.31 1.56
C ARG A 179 -8.83 -1.53 1.09
N ALA A 180 -8.94 -1.35 -0.22
CA ALA A 180 -10.09 -0.74 -0.88
C ALA A 180 -10.45 -1.50 -2.16
N THR A 181 -11.61 -1.17 -2.74
CA THR A 181 -12.01 -1.59 -4.08
C THR A 181 -11.93 -0.40 -5.04
N ASP A 182 -11.62 -0.64 -6.30
CA ASP A 182 -11.48 0.40 -7.34
C ASP A 182 -12.79 1.13 -7.68
N ASN A 183 -13.93 0.58 -7.32
CA ASN A 183 -15.24 1.20 -7.53
C ASN A 183 -15.66 2.19 -6.42
N ASN A 184 -14.79 2.43 -5.41
CA ASN A 184 -15.07 3.36 -4.31
C ASN A 184 -13.97 4.43 -4.20
N ILE A 185 -14.03 5.45 -5.09
CA ILE A 185 -13.05 6.55 -5.14
C ILE A 185 -12.97 7.30 -3.80
N LYS A 186 -14.13 7.50 -3.13
CA LYS A 186 -14.17 8.20 -1.84
C LYS A 186 -13.34 7.46 -0.79
N MET A 187 -13.58 6.15 -0.62
CA MET A 187 -12.82 5.32 0.33
C MET A 187 -11.33 5.29 -0.02
N MET A 188 -10.97 5.12 -1.29
CA MET A 188 -9.57 5.17 -1.72
C MET A 188 -8.91 6.50 -1.35
N THR A 189 -9.59 7.63 -1.60
CA THR A 189 -9.08 8.96 -1.24
C THR A 189 -8.88 9.12 0.27
N GLU A 190 -9.83 8.65 1.08
CA GLU A 190 -9.74 8.68 2.55
C GLU A 190 -8.57 7.83 3.06
N ILE A 191 -8.44 6.60 2.58
CA ILE A 191 -7.34 5.69 2.95
C ILE A 191 -5.98 6.25 2.53
N MET A 192 -5.85 6.78 1.31
CA MET A 192 -4.61 7.38 0.82
C MET A 192 -4.22 8.62 1.65
N PHE A 193 -5.20 9.38 2.12
CA PHE A 193 -4.96 10.52 2.99
C PHE A 193 -4.48 10.09 4.38
N GLU A 194 -5.05 9.01 4.95
CA GLU A 194 -4.55 8.44 6.21
C GLU A 194 -3.15 7.82 6.04
N ALA A 195 -2.89 7.14 4.92
CA ALA A 195 -1.56 6.62 4.59
C ALA A 195 -0.50 7.73 4.51
N ALA A 196 -0.84 8.88 3.92
CA ALA A 196 0.07 10.03 3.83
C ALA A 196 0.40 10.69 5.18
N LYS A 197 -0.37 10.40 6.22
CA LYS A 197 -0.13 10.89 7.60
C LYS A 197 0.65 9.89 8.46
N HIS A 198 0.75 8.67 8.00
CA HIS A 198 1.46 7.62 8.70
C HIS A 198 2.97 7.77 8.49
N ASP A 199 3.73 7.79 9.58
CA ASP A 199 5.19 7.80 9.52
C ASP A 199 5.69 6.37 9.35
N GLY A 200 6.13 6.02 8.13
CA GLY A 200 6.62 4.70 7.78
C GLY A 200 6.03 4.14 6.49
N THR A 201 6.23 2.84 6.25
CA THR A 201 5.76 2.20 5.02
C THR A 201 4.26 1.92 5.09
N SER A 202 3.48 2.69 4.34
CA SER A 202 2.05 2.46 4.13
C SER A 202 1.82 1.59 2.92
N VAL A 203 1.12 0.46 3.08
CA VAL A 203 0.69 -0.40 1.97
C VAL A 203 -0.82 -0.34 1.82
N ILE A 204 -1.26 0.11 0.65
CA ILE A 204 -2.66 0.25 0.27
C ILE A 204 -2.95 -0.75 -0.85
N GLU A 205 -3.61 -1.86 -0.53
CA GLU A 205 -4.07 -2.82 -1.52
C GLU A 205 -5.39 -2.35 -2.12
N ILE A 206 -5.43 -2.19 -3.44
CA ILE A 206 -6.66 -1.87 -4.16
C ILE A 206 -7.04 -3.07 -5.01
N LEU A 207 -8.16 -3.68 -4.66
CA LEU A 207 -8.77 -4.77 -5.42
C LEU A 207 -9.34 -4.20 -6.71
N GLN A 208 -8.57 -4.36 -7.82
CA GLN A 208 -8.75 -3.67 -9.08
C GLN A 208 -9.28 -4.61 -10.15
N ASN A 209 -10.28 -4.17 -10.92
CA ASN A 209 -10.83 -4.94 -12.01
C ASN A 209 -10.05 -4.74 -13.33
N CYS A 210 -9.57 -5.84 -13.91
CA CYS A 210 -9.01 -5.85 -15.26
C CYS A 210 -10.07 -6.29 -16.26
N VAL A 211 -10.72 -5.36 -16.94
CA VAL A 211 -11.84 -5.60 -17.86
C VAL A 211 -11.50 -6.48 -19.08
N ILE A 212 -10.23 -6.72 -19.36
CA ILE A 212 -9.80 -7.49 -20.55
C ILE A 212 -9.36 -8.91 -20.22
N TYR A 213 -8.58 -9.08 -19.15
CA TYR A 213 -7.92 -10.37 -18.88
C TYR A 213 -8.42 -11.04 -17.61
N ASN A 214 -9.11 -10.31 -16.73
CA ASN A 214 -9.63 -10.85 -15.47
C ASN A 214 -10.89 -10.08 -15.01
N ASP A 215 -11.84 -9.93 -15.95
CA ASP A 215 -13.06 -9.17 -15.68
C ASP A 215 -13.87 -9.82 -14.57
N LYS A 216 -14.37 -8.99 -13.66
CA LYS A 216 -15.23 -9.40 -12.53
C LYS A 216 -14.59 -10.34 -11.52
N ILE A 217 -13.25 -10.44 -11.46
CA ILE A 217 -12.58 -11.30 -10.47
C ILE A 217 -13.00 -10.96 -9.03
N HIS A 218 -13.29 -9.71 -8.76
CA HIS A 218 -13.76 -9.22 -7.46
C HIS A 218 -15.30 -9.08 -7.37
N ASN A 219 -16.07 -9.70 -8.29
CA ASN A 219 -17.51 -9.44 -8.41
C ASN A 219 -18.30 -9.77 -7.13
N ILE A 220 -17.88 -10.80 -6.39
CA ILE A 220 -18.57 -11.18 -5.15
C ILE A 220 -18.59 -10.05 -4.11
N ILE A 221 -17.57 -9.19 -4.11
CA ILE A 221 -17.46 -8.06 -3.20
C ILE A 221 -17.81 -6.71 -3.85
N THR A 222 -18.02 -6.66 -5.17
CA THR A 222 -18.27 -5.39 -5.88
C THR A 222 -19.65 -5.29 -6.50
N SER A 223 -20.34 -6.43 -6.73
CA SER A 223 -21.68 -6.41 -7.29
C SER A 223 -22.72 -5.86 -6.30
N LYS A 224 -23.76 -5.23 -6.84
CA LYS A 224 -24.84 -4.63 -6.01
C LYS A 224 -25.61 -5.69 -5.20
N GLU A 225 -25.66 -6.91 -5.71
CA GLU A 225 -26.43 -8.02 -5.13
C GLU A 225 -25.74 -8.61 -3.89
N THR A 226 -24.41 -8.61 -3.84
CA THR A 226 -23.64 -9.35 -2.83
C THR A 226 -22.73 -8.51 -1.97
N LYS A 227 -22.37 -7.29 -2.41
CA LYS A 227 -21.36 -6.45 -1.73
C LYS A 227 -21.67 -6.21 -0.25
N ASP A 228 -22.93 -6.00 0.10
CA ASP A 228 -23.33 -5.66 1.47
C ASP A 228 -23.08 -6.85 2.42
N ASP A 229 -23.13 -8.08 1.90
CA ASP A 229 -22.89 -9.32 2.67
C ASP A 229 -21.40 -9.73 2.70
N TYR A 230 -20.59 -9.19 1.75
CA TYR A 230 -19.19 -9.57 1.62
C TYR A 230 -18.19 -8.40 1.73
N GLN A 231 -18.66 -7.21 2.11
CA GLN A 231 -17.79 -6.10 2.51
C GLN A 231 -17.98 -5.78 3.99
N LEU A 232 -16.87 -5.74 4.73
CA LEU A 232 -16.83 -5.19 6.08
C LEU A 232 -16.04 -3.89 6.04
N HIS A 233 -16.73 -2.77 6.21
CA HIS A 233 -16.11 -1.44 6.27
C HIS A 233 -15.59 -1.17 7.68
N LEU A 234 -14.28 -1.22 7.84
CA LEU A 234 -13.62 -0.97 9.12
C LEU A 234 -13.60 0.51 9.44
N LYS A 235 -13.90 0.85 10.69
CA LYS A 235 -13.71 2.17 11.27
C LYS A 235 -13.16 2.01 12.69
N ASN A 236 -12.12 2.77 12.98
CA ASN A 236 -11.49 2.70 14.29
C ASN A 236 -12.47 3.02 15.42
N GLY A 237 -12.50 2.18 16.45
CA GLY A 237 -13.39 2.32 17.62
C GLY A 237 -14.84 1.90 17.38
N GLU A 238 -15.21 1.42 16.16
CA GLU A 238 -16.55 0.93 15.86
C GLU A 238 -16.61 -0.62 15.84
N PRO A 239 -17.77 -1.21 16.24
CA PRO A 239 -17.97 -2.65 16.13
C PRO A 239 -18.01 -3.10 14.67
N MET A 240 -17.43 -4.25 14.38
CA MET A 240 -17.29 -4.82 13.04
C MET A 240 -18.60 -5.45 12.58
N ILE A 241 -19.60 -4.61 12.25
CA ILE A 241 -20.94 -5.00 11.80
C ILE A 241 -21.08 -4.78 10.28
N PHE A 242 -21.70 -5.75 9.60
CA PHE A 242 -21.91 -5.72 8.15
C PHE A 242 -23.22 -6.41 7.76
N GLY A 243 -23.45 -6.59 6.47
CA GLY A 243 -24.69 -7.13 5.92
C GLY A 243 -25.66 -6.04 5.51
N LYS A 244 -26.56 -6.35 4.58
CA LYS A 244 -27.54 -5.41 4.04
C LYS A 244 -28.40 -4.76 5.13
N ASN A 245 -28.74 -5.52 6.17
CA ASN A 245 -29.55 -5.06 7.29
C ASN A 245 -28.70 -4.69 8.53
N LYS A 246 -27.37 -4.70 8.41
CA LYS A 246 -26.44 -4.55 9.54
C LYS A 246 -26.73 -5.54 10.67
N ASP A 247 -26.99 -6.76 10.29
CA ASP A 247 -27.44 -7.85 11.16
C ASP A 247 -26.39 -8.94 11.36
N LYS A 248 -25.20 -8.77 10.76
CA LYS A 248 -24.05 -9.67 10.91
C LYS A 248 -22.90 -8.95 11.59
N GLY A 249 -22.12 -9.67 12.37
CA GLY A 249 -20.93 -9.11 13.03
C GLY A 249 -19.79 -10.11 13.08
N ILE A 250 -18.58 -9.58 13.32
CA ILE A 250 -17.38 -10.39 13.57
C ILE A 250 -17.18 -10.51 15.07
N ARG A 251 -17.11 -11.74 15.57
CA ARG A 251 -16.82 -12.04 16.97
C ARG A 251 -15.52 -12.83 17.09
N LEU A 252 -14.78 -12.59 18.17
CA LEU A 252 -13.62 -13.40 18.52
C LEU A 252 -14.06 -14.48 19.52
N THR A 253 -13.91 -15.75 19.14
CA THR A 253 -14.20 -16.88 20.01
C THR A 253 -12.94 -17.71 20.22
N GLY A 254 -12.37 -17.63 21.41
CA GLY A 254 -11.05 -18.19 21.68
C GLY A 254 -10.00 -17.52 20.80
N THR A 255 -9.41 -18.26 19.86
CA THR A 255 -8.37 -17.77 18.93
C THR A 255 -8.87 -17.63 17.49
N ARG A 256 -10.19 -17.59 17.27
CA ARG A 256 -10.77 -17.59 15.91
C ARG A 256 -11.79 -16.47 15.76
N LEU A 257 -11.80 -15.88 14.58
CA LEU A 257 -12.91 -15.02 14.16
C LEU A 257 -14.08 -15.91 13.68
N GLU A 258 -15.28 -15.46 13.95
CA GLU A 258 -16.50 -16.05 13.41
C GLU A 258 -17.49 -14.96 12.97
N VAL A 259 -18.30 -15.28 11.97
CA VAL A 259 -19.43 -14.45 11.57
C VAL A 259 -20.63 -14.86 12.41
N VAL A 260 -21.25 -13.91 13.09
CA VAL A 260 -22.43 -14.14 13.94
C VAL A 260 -23.61 -13.30 13.48
N GLN A 261 -24.83 -13.79 13.75
CA GLN A 261 -26.07 -13.08 13.46
C GLN A 261 -26.54 -12.34 14.71
N LEU A 262 -26.69 -11.03 14.64
CA LEU A 262 -27.23 -10.21 15.72
C LEU A 262 -28.70 -10.56 15.98
N GLY A 263 -29.08 -10.59 17.26
CA GLY A 263 -30.43 -10.96 17.70
C GLY A 263 -30.72 -12.46 17.71
N VAL A 264 -29.79 -13.30 17.27
CA VAL A 264 -29.89 -14.78 17.35
C VAL A 264 -29.03 -15.27 18.52
N ASN A 265 -29.52 -16.25 19.28
CA ASN A 265 -28.82 -16.82 20.44
C ASN A 265 -28.34 -15.78 21.48
N ASN A 266 -29.12 -14.72 21.68
CA ASN A 266 -28.82 -13.60 22.56
C ASN A 266 -27.54 -12.82 22.17
N ILE A 267 -27.06 -12.93 20.94
CA ILE A 267 -25.91 -12.16 20.44
C ILE A 267 -26.34 -10.71 20.24
N THR A 268 -25.62 -9.79 20.85
CA THR A 268 -25.85 -8.35 20.79
C THR A 268 -24.64 -7.65 20.18
N GLU A 269 -24.73 -6.35 19.96
CA GLU A 269 -23.60 -5.53 19.47
C GLU A 269 -22.40 -5.56 20.43
N ASN A 270 -22.63 -5.75 21.74
CA ASN A 270 -21.57 -5.87 22.75
C ASN A 270 -20.70 -7.13 22.60
N ASP A 271 -21.19 -8.13 21.88
CA ASP A 271 -20.44 -9.37 21.59
C ASP A 271 -19.56 -9.25 20.33
N ILE A 272 -19.70 -8.13 19.60
CA ILE A 272 -18.98 -7.89 18.33
C ILE A 272 -17.63 -7.26 18.62
N LEU A 273 -16.60 -7.75 17.93
CA LEU A 273 -15.25 -7.23 18.03
C LEU A 273 -15.20 -5.77 17.54
N VAL A 274 -14.68 -4.89 18.37
CA VAL A 274 -14.43 -3.49 18.03
C VAL A 274 -13.08 -3.37 17.33
N HIS A 275 -13.06 -2.65 16.22
CA HIS A 275 -11.83 -2.42 15.46
C HIS A 275 -10.92 -1.42 16.15
N ASP A 276 -9.66 -1.82 16.39
CA ASP A 276 -8.58 -0.93 16.83
C ASP A 276 -7.42 -1.02 15.84
N GLN A 277 -7.33 -0.02 14.94
CA GLN A 277 -6.27 0.02 13.92
C GLN A 277 -4.89 0.32 14.50
N TYR A 278 -4.82 0.84 15.73
CA TYR A 278 -3.57 1.26 16.38
C TYR A 278 -2.97 0.20 17.31
N GLN A 279 -3.64 -0.92 17.47
CA GLN A 279 -3.15 -2.01 18.32
C GLN A 279 -1.75 -2.44 17.89
N GLN A 280 -0.81 -2.50 18.87
CA GLN A 280 0.59 -2.84 18.58
C GLN A 280 0.75 -4.29 18.12
N ASP A 281 0.08 -5.23 18.80
CA ASP A 281 0.06 -6.64 18.40
C ASP A 281 -0.73 -6.81 17.08
N PRO A 282 -0.15 -7.39 16.02
CA PRO A 282 -0.81 -7.53 14.73
C PRO A 282 -1.77 -8.72 14.63
N GLY A 283 -1.97 -9.51 15.70
CA GLY A 283 -2.70 -10.78 15.65
C GLY A 283 -4.11 -10.65 15.08
N ILE A 284 -4.90 -9.69 15.58
CA ILE A 284 -6.26 -9.43 15.07
C ILE A 284 -6.19 -8.87 13.63
N HIS A 285 -5.25 -7.97 13.33
CA HIS A 285 -5.10 -7.41 11.99
C HIS A 285 -4.75 -8.49 10.95
N LEU A 286 -3.92 -9.47 11.34
CA LEU A 286 -3.59 -10.61 10.49
C LEU A 286 -4.83 -11.47 10.21
N MET A 287 -5.65 -11.74 11.23
CA MET A 287 -6.90 -12.45 11.05
C MET A 287 -7.87 -11.70 10.14
N LEU A 288 -8.00 -10.37 10.30
CA LEU A 288 -8.83 -9.52 9.42
C LEU A 288 -8.34 -9.52 7.97
N ALA A 289 -7.03 -9.43 7.76
CA ALA A 289 -6.42 -9.46 6.43
C ALA A 289 -6.68 -10.78 5.68
N LYS A 290 -6.83 -11.89 6.41
CA LYS A 290 -7.11 -13.24 5.88
C LYS A 290 -8.57 -13.47 5.53
N MET A 291 -9.50 -12.65 6.03
CA MET A 291 -10.93 -12.87 5.80
C MET A 291 -11.26 -12.82 4.30
N GLN A 292 -11.94 -13.86 3.81
CA GLN A 292 -12.32 -14.02 2.41
C GLN A 292 -13.66 -14.75 2.25
N PRO A 293 -14.44 -14.39 1.22
CA PRO A 293 -15.62 -15.16 0.83
C PRO A 293 -15.29 -16.62 0.51
N PRO A 294 -16.24 -17.56 0.70
CA PRO A 294 -17.61 -17.33 1.16
C PRO A 294 -17.77 -17.29 2.69
N LEU A 295 -16.75 -17.66 3.46
CA LEU A 295 -16.84 -17.81 4.92
C LEU A 295 -16.88 -16.46 5.66
N PHE A 296 -16.18 -15.47 5.14
CA PHE A 296 -16.06 -14.14 5.73
C PHE A 296 -16.28 -13.05 4.70
N PRO A 297 -16.67 -11.84 5.13
CA PRO A 297 -16.54 -10.65 4.29
C PRO A 297 -15.06 -10.29 4.11
N VAL A 298 -14.77 -9.47 3.10
CA VAL A 298 -13.47 -8.83 2.95
C VAL A 298 -13.43 -7.58 3.82
N ALA A 299 -12.41 -7.46 4.67
CA ALA A 299 -12.15 -6.26 5.45
C ALA A 299 -11.63 -5.14 4.54
N LEU A 300 -12.33 -4.01 4.50
CA LEU A 300 -12.03 -2.80 3.73
C LEU A 300 -11.87 -1.61 4.68
N GLY A 301 -10.95 -0.72 4.37
CA GLY A 301 -10.57 0.40 5.24
C GLY A 301 -9.13 0.26 5.72
N VAL A 302 -8.75 1.05 6.72
CA VAL A 302 -7.46 0.92 7.40
C VAL A 302 -7.53 -0.26 8.37
N ILE A 303 -6.80 -1.33 8.06
CA ILE A 303 -6.76 -2.54 8.89
C ILE A 303 -5.77 -2.35 10.04
N ARG A 304 -4.62 -1.71 9.77
CA ARG A 304 -3.56 -1.44 10.75
C ARG A 304 -2.92 -0.09 10.50
N SER A 305 -2.61 0.64 11.57
CA SER A 305 -1.84 1.90 11.56
C SER A 305 -1.06 2.03 12.88
N ALA A 306 -0.04 1.21 13.06
CA ALA A 306 0.77 1.20 14.29
C ALA A 306 2.02 2.06 14.12
N MET A 307 2.43 2.74 15.19
CA MET A 307 3.58 3.64 15.19
C MET A 307 4.88 2.89 15.54
N TYR A 308 5.88 3.01 14.67
CA TYR A 308 7.24 2.51 14.89
C TYR A 308 8.24 3.49 14.29
N PRO A 309 9.50 3.54 14.78
CA PRO A 309 10.54 4.36 14.18
C PRO A 309 10.75 4.02 12.70
N THR A 310 10.99 5.03 11.88
CA THR A 310 11.31 4.84 10.46
C THR A 310 12.79 4.57 10.25
N TYR A 311 13.13 3.85 9.20
CA TYR A 311 14.53 3.58 8.86
C TYR A 311 15.28 4.85 8.44
N ASP A 312 14.62 5.75 7.74
CA ASP A 312 15.18 7.00 7.26
C ASP A 312 15.51 7.96 8.40
N ASP A 313 14.66 8.07 9.43
CA ASP A 313 14.98 8.85 10.63
C ASP A 313 16.15 8.24 11.43
N LEU A 314 16.14 6.91 11.60
CA LEU A 314 17.20 6.23 12.34
C LEU A 314 18.56 6.32 11.65
N ILE A 315 18.63 6.23 10.31
CA ILE A 315 19.87 6.37 9.57
C ILE A 315 20.39 7.81 9.60
N GLU A 316 19.48 8.79 9.54
CA GLU A 316 19.86 10.21 9.67
C GLU A 316 20.43 10.51 11.07
N GLU A 317 19.82 9.95 12.12
CA GLU A 317 20.34 10.03 13.48
C GLU A 317 21.74 9.44 13.57
N GLN A 318 21.97 8.24 13.01
CA GLN A 318 23.29 7.59 12.99
C GLN A 318 24.33 8.45 12.27
N ILE A 319 23.98 9.03 11.10
CA ILE A 319 24.86 9.88 10.32
C ILE A 319 25.24 11.14 11.13
N ASN A 320 24.25 11.79 11.78
CA ASN A 320 24.46 12.97 12.58
C ASN A 320 25.35 12.68 13.81
N ASN A 321 25.10 11.58 14.50
CA ASN A 321 25.93 11.14 15.62
C ASN A 321 27.38 10.84 15.17
N ALA A 322 27.56 10.17 14.04
CA ALA A 322 28.88 9.90 13.48
C ALA A 322 29.62 11.19 13.12
N LYS A 323 28.94 12.14 12.48
CA LYS A 323 29.51 13.46 12.14
C LYS A 323 29.92 14.26 13.39
N GLN A 324 29.12 14.26 14.44
CA GLN A 324 29.41 14.95 15.70
C GLN A 324 30.63 14.37 16.42
N ASN A 325 30.78 13.04 16.41
CA ASN A 325 31.86 12.32 17.09
C ASN A 325 33.14 12.20 16.22
N SER A 326 33.09 12.58 14.95
CA SER A 326 34.24 12.52 14.07
C SER A 326 35.19 13.71 14.30
N ASN A 327 36.50 13.43 14.26
CA ASN A 327 37.52 14.45 14.23
C ASN A 327 37.82 14.97 12.82
N ILE A 328 37.24 14.35 11.79
CA ILE A 328 37.39 14.71 10.39
C ILE A 328 36.51 15.92 10.11
N ARG A 329 37.12 17.05 9.67
CA ARG A 329 36.44 18.33 9.37
C ARG A 329 36.63 18.77 7.93
N SER A 330 37.64 18.22 7.24
CA SER A 330 37.99 18.55 5.87
C SER A 330 38.28 17.28 5.05
N VAL A 331 38.39 17.45 3.73
CA VAL A 331 38.83 16.34 2.84
C VAL A 331 40.28 15.96 3.16
N ASP A 332 41.11 16.88 3.54
CA ASP A 332 42.50 16.63 3.93
C ASP A 332 42.56 15.78 5.21
N ASP A 333 41.71 16.08 6.20
CA ASP A 333 41.59 15.24 7.42
C ASP A 333 41.17 13.80 7.06
N LEU A 334 40.22 13.66 6.11
CA LEU A 334 39.78 12.34 5.66
C LEU A 334 40.89 11.57 4.95
N LEU A 335 41.61 12.22 4.06
CA LEU A 335 42.74 11.60 3.32
C LEU A 335 43.87 11.18 4.25
N ASN A 336 44.07 11.91 5.36
CA ASN A 336 45.11 11.65 6.34
C ASN A 336 44.64 10.88 7.60
N SER A 337 43.39 10.36 7.61
CA SER A 337 42.80 9.73 8.79
C SER A 337 43.20 8.25 9.01
N GLY A 338 43.84 7.61 8.04
CA GLY A 338 44.26 6.21 8.11
C GLY A 338 45.68 6.01 8.66
N ASP A 339 45.99 4.80 9.06
CA ASP A 339 47.33 4.42 9.53
C ASP A 339 48.35 4.24 8.38
N ASP A 340 47.86 4.16 7.14
CA ASP A 340 48.67 3.93 5.93
C ASP A 340 49.05 5.25 5.23
N VAL A 341 49.23 6.32 5.98
CA VAL A 341 49.58 7.65 5.45
C VAL A 341 51.06 7.91 5.68
N TRP A 342 51.78 8.35 4.63
CA TRP A 342 53.18 8.75 4.73
C TRP A 342 53.42 10.08 4.01
N GLU A 343 54.38 10.83 4.50
CA GLU A 343 54.80 12.10 3.91
C GLU A 343 55.96 11.82 2.93
N ILE A 344 55.81 12.30 1.70
CA ILE A 344 56.94 12.30 0.72
C ILE A 344 57.82 13.52 1.04
N LYS A 345 59.01 13.26 1.53
CA LYS A 345 60.04 14.31 1.80
C LYS A 345 60.80 14.65 0.56
#